data_c03ac4666ee91a8936a0f9f5d078c91a
#
_entry.id   c03ac4666ee91a8936a0f9f5d078c91a
#
_cell.length_a   1.000
_cell.length_b   1.000
_cell.length_c   1.000
_cell.angle_alpha   90.00
_cell.angle_beta   90.00
_cell.angle_gamma   90.00
#
_symmetry.space_group_name_H-M   'P 1'
#
loop_
_entity.id
_entity.type
_entity.pdbx_description
1 polymer ?
#
loop_
_entity_poly.entity_id
_entity_poly.type
_entity_poly.pdbx_seq_one_letter_code
_entity_poly.pdbx_strand_id
1 'polypeptide(L)'
;MGLDMSKGKLAKFADMETYRNVFQYPYSVVSDVSFAMRGQWRQQYFHNDNPIILELGCGKGEYAVELAKAHPDRNYIGVDIKGARMWTGATRALQEGIANVAFLRTNIEIIDRFFAPDEVQQIWLTFSDPQMKNPRKRLSSTYFLQRYRRFLQDGGLIHLKTDSNFLFTYTTYVVQHNHLPLVAHTDDLYGATVPDGSPVGLPAQLAEAAAIQTYYEQMWLDRGLNIKYVQFRLPREGSLQEPDVEIELDDYRSYHRTKRSSLSTSK
;
A
#
# COMPACT_ATOMS: atom_id res chain seq x y z
N MET A 1 21.06 15.09 10.02
CA MET A 1 20.16 16.25 10.21
C MET A 1 18.75 15.65 10.38
N GLY A 2 18.15 15.77 11.56
CA GLY A 2 16.83 15.19 11.83
C GLY A 2 15.75 15.87 11.00
N LEU A 3 14.75 15.08 10.54
CA LEU A 3 13.54 15.60 9.89
C LEU A 3 12.82 16.53 10.87
N ASP A 4 12.67 17.82 10.52
CA ASP A 4 11.79 18.71 11.25
C ASP A 4 10.32 18.35 10.98
N MET A 5 9.79 17.43 11.79
CA MET A 5 8.41 16.95 11.71
C MET A 5 7.37 18.01 12.10
N SER A 6 7.80 19.17 12.61
CA SER A 6 6.92 20.26 13.10
C SER A 6 6.32 21.10 11.97
N LYS A 7 6.82 20.96 10.72
CA LYS A 7 6.31 21.73 9.57
C LYS A 7 4.80 21.61 9.41
N GLY A 8 4.15 22.76 9.28
CA GLY A 8 2.72 22.84 9.01
C GLY A 8 2.33 22.23 7.65
N LYS A 9 1.05 21.89 7.50
CA LYS A 9 0.53 21.22 6.29
C LYS A 9 0.84 21.98 4.98
N LEU A 10 0.70 23.30 4.98
CA LEU A 10 0.96 24.14 3.79
C LEU A 10 2.45 24.13 3.41
N ALA A 11 3.35 24.21 4.39
CA ALA A 11 4.79 24.13 4.13
C ALA A 11 5.20 22.77 3.53
N LYS A 12 4.59 21.68 3.98
CA LYS A 12 4.83 20.33 3.39
C LYS A 12 4.38 20.24 1.92
N PHE A 13 3.29 20.89 1.56
CA PHE A 13 2.85 20.95 0.15
C PHE A 13 3.81 21.80 -0.69
N ALA A 14 4.25 22.94 -0.18
CA ALA A 14 5.24 23.77 -0.87
C ALA A 14 6.57 23.04 -1.11
N ASP A 15 7.07 22.32 -0.09
CA ASP A 15 8.24 21.45 -0.27
C ASP A 15 8.04 20.44 -1.40
N MET A 16 6.91 19.73 -1.39
CA MET A 16 6.63 18.68 -2.39
C MET A 16 6.49 19.20 -3.83
N GLU A 17 6.18 20.48 -4.03
CA GLU A 17 6.19 21.10 -5.36
C GLU A 17 7.60 21.16 -5.95
N THR A 18 8.63 21.19 -5.11
CA THR A 18 10.04 21.24 -5.52
C THR A 18 10.69 19.84 -5.56
N TYR A 19 10.03 18.80 -5.07
CA TYR A 19 10.62 17.47 -4.94
C TYR A 19 10.60 16.72 -6.28
N ARG A 20 11.78 16.36 -6.79
CA ARG A 20 11.92 15.58 -8.03
C ARG A 20 11.31 14.17 -7.98
N ASN A 21 11.12 13.62 -6.77
CA ASN A 21 10.55 12.30 -6.55
C ASN A 21 9.04 12.33 -6.23
N VAL A 22 8.37 13.49 -6.36
CA VAL A 22 6.93 13.63 -6.08
C VAL A 22 6.18 14.14 -7.31
N PHE A 23 5.13 13.41 -7.67
CA PHE A 23 4.22 13.73 -8.78
C PHE A 23 2.84 14.00 -8.22
N GLN A 24 2.31 15.23 -8.39
CA GLN A 24 1.05 15.66 -7.78
C GLN A 24 -0.06 15.82 -8.83
N TYR A 25 -0.97 14.85 -8.86
CA TYR A 25 -2.11 14.81 -9.77
C TYR A 25 -3.41 14.53 -9.00
N PRO A 26 -3.89 15.46 -8.14
CA PRO A 26 -5.20 15.31 -7.51
C PRO A 26 -6.31 15.36 -8.58
N TYR A 27 -7.46 14.77 -8.29
CA TYR A 27 -8.56 14.61 -9.26
C TYR A 27 -8.95 15.89 -9.99
N SER A 28 -8.86 17.05 -9.33
CA SER A 28 -9.15 18.37 -9.92
C SER A 28 -8.20 18.79 -11.05
N VAL A 29 -7.05 18.14 -11.18
CA VAL A 29 -6.03 18.44 -12.19
C VAL A 29 -6.09 17.46 -13.38
N VAL A 30 -6.77 16.30 -13.21
CA VAL A 30 -6.65 15.15 -14.13
C VAL A 30 -7.76 15.07 -15.17
N SER A 31 -8.69 16.04 -15.23
CA SER A 31 -9.84 15.94 -16.15
C SER A 31 -9.46 15.78 -17.64
N ASP A 32 -8.32 16.35 -18.10
CA ASP A 32 -7.98 16.38 -19.54
C ASP A 32 -6.50 16.16 -19.90
N VAL A 33 -5.62 15.85 -18.94
CA VAL A 33 -4.18 15.75 -19.22
C VAL A 33 -3.74 14.29 -19.32
N SER A 34 -3.17 13.91 -20.47
CA SER A 34 -2.42 12.67 -20.60
C SER A 34 -1.17 12.76 -19.70
N PHE A 35 -1.03 11.84 -18.74
CA PHE A 35 0.16 11.79 -17.91
C PHE A 35 1.37 11.36 -18.75
N ALA A 36 2.31 12.27 -18.95
CA ALA A 36 3.43 12.08 -19.88
C ALA A 36 4.30 10.86 -19.59
N MET A 37 4.42 10.48 -18.30
CA MET A 37 5.24 9.33 -17.89
C MET A 37 4.52 7.98 -17.93
N ARG A 38 3.23 7.94 -18.34
CA ARG A 38 2.50 6.69 -18.52
C ARG A 38 3.18 5.82 -19.57
N GLY A 39 3.65 4.64 -19.17
CA GLY A 39 4.46 3.74 -20.00
C GLY A 39 5.93 4.16 -20.11
N GLN A 40 6.36 5.19 -19.39
CA GLN A 40 7.72 5.76 -19.49
C GLN A 40 8.41 5.91 -18.12
N TRP A 41 7.85 5.37 -17.04
CA TRP A 41 8.41 5.51 -15.70
C TRP A 41 9.86 5.02 -15.60
N ARG A 42 10.17 3.88 -16.23
CA ARG A 42 11.51 3.30 -16.25
C ARG A 42 12.52 4.21 -16.94
N GLN A 43 12.16 4.76 -18.11
CA GLN A 43 13.05 5.55 -18.96
C GLN A 43 13.17 6.99 -18.47
N GLN A 44 12.05 7.64 -18.11
CA GLN A 44 12.04 9.07 -17.84
C GLN A 44 12.34 9.43 -16.38
N TYR A 45 12.01 8.52 -15.43
CA TYR A 45 12.25 8.79 -14.01
C TYR A 45 13.33 7.90 -13.40
N PHE A 46 13.18 6.57 -13.51
CA PHE A 46 14.09 5.64 -12.85
C PHE A 46 15.41 5.43 -13.64
N HIS A 47 15.41 5.68 -14.94
CA HIS A 47 16.56 5.49 -15.83
C HIS A 47 17.14 4.07 -15.78
N ASN A 48 16.29 3.06 -15.64
CA ASN A 48 16.62 1.64 -15.63
C ASN A 48 15.42 0.80 -16.06
N ASP A 49 15.65 -0.51 -16.28
CA ASP A 49 14.62 -1.46 -16.70
C ASP A 49 14.06 -2.31 -15.56
N ASN A 50 14.37 -1.96 -14.30
CA ASN A 50 13.93 -2.70 -13.14
C ASN A 50 12.38 -2.75 -13.03
N PRO A 51 11.83 -3.82 -12.44
CA PRO A 51 10.39 -3.97 -12.23
C PRO A 51 9.81 -2.84 -11.38
N ILE A 52 8.60 -2.39 -11.72
CA ILE A 52 7.87 -1.37 -10.97
C ILE A 52 6.89 -2.03 -10.01
N ILE A 53 6.95 -1.61 -8.74
CA ILE A 53 6.11 -2.10 -7.66
C ILE A 53 5.39 -0.91 -7.04
N LEU A 54 4.08 -1.04 -6.83
CA LEU A 54 3.26 0.02 -6.22
C LEU A 54 2.96 -0.29 -4.75
N GLU A 55 2.98 0.73 -3.91
CA GLU A 55 2.31 0.72 -2.61
C GLU A 55 1.08 1.64 -2.69
N LEU A 56 -0.13 1.08 -2.65
CA LEU A 56 -1.37 1.84 -2.74
C LEU A 56 -1.91 2.17 -1.33
N GLY A 57 -2.09 3.47 -1.07
CA GLY A 57 -2.41 3.97 0.26
C GLY A 57 -1.18 4.14 1.14
N CYS A 58 -0.05 4.53 0.58
CA CYS A 58 1.27 4.53 1.22
C CYS A 58 1.38 5.42 2.47
N GLY A 59 0.42 6.28 2.74
CA GLY A 59 0.40 7.14 3.93
C GLY A 59 1.66 7.99 4.08
N LYS A 60 2.55 7.62 5.01
CA LYS A 60 3.84 8.29 5.20
C LYS A 60 4.93 7.81 4.23
N GLY A 61 4.67 6.77 3.43
CA GLY A 61 5.62 6.19 2.50
C GLY A 61 6.77 5.41 3.16
N GLU A 62 6.61 5.03 4.43
CA GLU A 62 7.64 4.29 5.18
C GLU A 62 7.93 2.94 4.54
N TYR A 63 6.87 2.22 4.13
CA TYR A 63 7.01 0.88 3.56
C TYR A 63 7.68 0.92 2.18
N ALA A 64 7.24 1.84 1.28
CA ALA A 64 7.86 2.02 -0.03
C ALA A 64 9.35 2.39 0.07
N VAL A 65 9.74 3.24 1.03
CA VAL A 65 11.14 3.63 1.26
C VAL A 65 11.97 2.44 1.74
N GLU A 66 11.48 1.67 2.72
CA GLU A 66 12.23 0.53 3.24
C GLU A 66 12.35 -0.60 2.21
N LEU A 67 11.30 -0.87 1.42
CA LEU A 67 11.37 -1.80 0.30
C LEU A 67 12.41 -1.36 -0.74
N ALA A 68 12.44 -0.08 -1.09
CA ALA A 68 13.40 0.46 -2.04
C ALA A 68 14.86 0.31 -1.56
N LYS A 69 15.09 0.49 -0.25
CA LYS A 69 16.40 0.25 0.36
C LYS A 69 16.81 -1.22 0.36
N ALA A 70 15.87 -2.10 0.67
CA ALA A 70 16.12 -3.54 0.74
C ALA A 70 16.35 -4.16 -0.65
N HIS A 71 15.75 -3.59 -1.70
CA HIS A 71 15.74 -4.13 -3.05
C HIS A 71 16.13 -3.08 -4.09
N PRO A 72 17.43 -2.80 -4.27
CA PRO A 72 17.91 -1.80 -5.23
C PRO A 72 17.70 -2.22 -6.70
N ASP A 73 17.39 -3.49 -6.95
CA ASP A 73 17.05 -4.09 -8.24
C ASP A 73 15.58 -3.90 -8.64
N ARG A 74 14.79 -3.14 -7.86
CA ARG A 74 13.36 -2.87 -8.08
C ARG A 74 13.07 -1.38 -7.94
N ASN A 75 12.05 -0.90 -8.64
CA ASN A 75 11.55 0.47 -8.55
C ASN A 75 10.23 0.52 -7.77
N TYR A 76 10.09 1.46 -6.87
CA TYR A 76 8.91 1.58 -6.02
C TYR A 76 8.18 2.90 -6.23
N ILE A 77 6.85 2.85 -6.25
CA ILE A 77 6.02 4.07 -6.31
C ILE A 77 4.97 4.01 -5.21
N GLY A 78 5.12 4.88 -4.21
CA GLY A 78 4.12 5.07 -3.16
C GLY A 78 2.98 5.98 -3.65
N VAL A 79 1.72 5.53 -3.53
CA VAL A 79 0.55 6.26 -4.01
C VAL A 79 -0.39 6.59 -2.85
N ASP A 80 -0.74 7.86 -2.68
CA ASP A 80 -1.76 8.30 -1.70
C ASP A 80 -2.33 9.68 -2.13
N ILE A 81 -3.54 9.99 -1.72
CA ILE A 81 -4.12 11.32 -1.89
C ILE A 81 -3.67 12.30 -0.79
N LYS A 82 -3.21 11.78 0.36
CA LYS A 82 -2.85 12.58 1.55
C LYS A 82 -1.41 13.07 1.50
N GLY A 83 -1.11 14.03 0.63
CA GLY A 83 0.22 14.57 0.40
C GLY A 83 1.00 14.96 1.67
N ALA A 84 0.37 15.60 2.65
CA ALA A 84 1.05 15.99 3.88
C ALA A 84 1.62 14.80 4.70
N ARG A 85 1.10 13.58 4.51
CA ARG A 85 1.69 12.35 5.07
C ARG A 85 2.84 11.85 4.21
N MET A 86 2.62 11.76 2.90
CA MET A 86 3.58 11.33 1.88
C MET A 86 4.88 12.14 1.94
N TRP A 87 4.82 13.42 2.31
CA TRP A 87 5.96 14.30 2.50
C TRP A 87 7.08 13.64 3.33
N THR A 88 6.76 12.86 4.35
CA THR A 88 7.74 12.20 5.23
C THR A 88 8.64 11.23 4.46
N GLY A 89 8.04 10.29 3.71
CA GLY A 89 8.79 9.31 2.92
C GLY A 89 9.52 9.98 1.75
N ALA A 90 8.86 10.93 1.08
CA ALA A 90 9.47 11.66 -0.03
C ALA A 90 10.70 12.45 0.39
N THR A 91 10.62 13.16 1.52
CA THR A 91 11.76 13.92 2.09
C THR A 91 12.88 12.98 2.50
N ARG A 92 12.55 11.89 3.20
CA ARG A 92 13.53 10.88 3.63
C ARG A 92 14.26 10.27 2.44
N ALA A 93 13.54 9.87 1.40
CA ALA A 93 14.14 9.31 0.20
C ALA A 93 15.14 10.26 -0.47
N LEU A 94 14.83 11.55 -0.55
CA LEU A 94 15.74 12.57 -1.07
C LEU A 94 16.97 12.75 -0.19
N GLN A 95 16.80 12.82 1.13
CA GLN A 95 17.90 13.00 2.09
C GLN A 95 18.84 11.80 2.14
N GLU A 96 18.31 10.59 2.02
CA GLU A 96 19.09 9.34 2.03
C GLU A 96 19.61 8.96 0.62
N GLY A 97 19.29 9.73 -0.42
CA GLY A 97 19.73 9.47 -1.79
C GLY A 97 19.13 8.21 -2.42
N ILE A 98 17.92 7.80 -1.98
CA ILE A 98 17.24 6.60 -2.49
C ILE A 98 16.61 6.93 -3.85
N ALA A 99 17.23 6.48 -4.93
CA ALA A 99 16.85 6.85 -6.30
C ALA A 99 15.74 5.96 -6.90
N ASN A 100 15.54 4.76 -6.37
CA ASN A 100 14.58 3.78 -6.86
C ASN A 100 13.21 3.88 -6.18
N VAL A 101 12.84 5.06 -5.64
CA VAL A 101 11.51 5.33 -5.10
C VAL A 101 10.95 6.66 -5.58
N ALA A 102 9.68 6.67 -5.96
CA ALA A 102 8.90 7.84 -6.30
C ALA A 102 7.58 7.88 -5.51
N PHE A 103 6.92 9.04 -5.52
CA PHE A 103 5.64 9.23 -4.87
C PHE A 103 4.64 9.89 -5.83
N LEU A 104 3.49 9.27 -5.98
CA LEU A 104 2.39 9.76 -6.81
C LEU A 104 1.22 10.18 -5.91
N ARG A 105 0.99 11.48 -5.79
CA ARG A 105 -0.16 12.00 -5.09
C ARG A 105 -1.38 12.05 -6.01
N THR A 106 -2.24 11.05 -5.90
CA THR A 106 -3.47 10.97 -6.69
C THR A 106 -4.56 10.17 -5.97
N ASN A 107 -5.77 10.17 -6.52
CA ASN A 107 -6.84 9.28 -6.08
C ASN A 107 -6.63 7.89 -6.71
N ILE A 108 -6.59 6.84 -5.89
CA ILE A 108 -6.39 5.45 -6.36
C ILE A 108 -7.52 5.01 -7.32
N GLU A 109 -8.70 5.62 -7.24
CA GLU A 109 -9.81 5.34 -8.17
C GLU A 109 -9.49 5.65 -9.66
N ILE A 110 -8.43 6.42 -9.92
CA ILE A 110 -7.98 6.76 -11.28
C ILE A 110 -6.55 6.29 -11.57
N ILE A 111 -6.04 5.35 -10.79
CA ILE A 111 -4.63 4.91 -10.87
C ILE A 111 -4.25 4.36 -12.25
N ASP A 112 -5.17 3.76 -12.97
CA ASP A 112 -4.99 3.23 -14.32
C ASP A 112 -4.68 4.31 -15.38
N ARG A 113 -4.82 5.60 -15.07
CA ARG A 113 -4.40 6.70 -15.93
C ARG A 113 -2.89 6.96 -15.90
N PHE A 114 -2.20 6.47 -14.87
CA PHE A 114 -0.80 6.76 -14.62
C PHE A 114 0.16 5.65 -15.07
N PHE A 115 -0.37 4.49 -15.40
CA PHE A 115 0.42 3.33 -15.82
C PHE A 115 -0.14 2.73 -17.10
N ALA A 116 0.76 2.33 -18.01
CA ALA A 116 0.40 1.60 -19.23
C ALA A 116 0.15 0.10 -18.91
N PRO A 117 -0.48 -0.65 -19.82
CA PRO A 117 -0.60 -2.08 -19.68
C PRO A 117 0.77 -2.74 -19.44
N ASP A 118 0.83 -3.71 -18.52
CA ASP A 118 2.03 -4.48 -18.16
C ASP A 118 3.20 -3.67 -17.54
N GLU A 119 2.96 -2.42 -17.17
CA GLU A 119 4.02 -1.57 -16.62
C GLU A 119 4.36 -1.90 -15.16
N VAL A 120 3.39 -2.43 -14.39
CA VAL A 120 3.53 -2.74 -12.96
C VAL A 120 3.57 -4.25 -12.76
N GLN A 121 4.46 -4.74 -11.88
CA GLN A 121 4.60 -6.18 -11.58
C GLN A 121 3.93 -6.60 -10.27
N GLN A 122 3.91 -5.71 -9.28
CA GLN A 122 3.37 -6.04 -7.96
C GLN A 122 2.65 -4.83 -7.37
N ILE A 123 1.65 -5.10 -6.53
CA ILE A 123 0.91 -4.08 -5.77
C ILE A 123 0.90 -4.49 -4.29
N TRP A 124 1.34 -3.59 -3.42
CA TRP A 124 1.25 -3.71 -1.98
C TRP A 124 0.10 -2.87 -1.43
N LEU A 125 -0.73 -3.49 -0.60
CA LEU A 125 -1.82 -2.90 0.16
C LEU A 125 -1.46 -3.02 1.64
N THR A 126 -0.80 -1.98 2.19
CA THR A 126 -0.28 -1.99 3.55
C THR A 126 -1.16 -1.15 4.47
N PHE A 127 -1.78 -1.79 5.46
CA PHE A 127 -2.63 -1.13 6.47
C PHE A 127 -3.70 -0.19 5.89
N SER A 128 -4.20 -0.50 4.70
CA SER A 128 -5.29 0.24 4.06
C SER A 128 -6.57 0.21 4.90
N ASP A 129 -7.41 1.25 4.76
CA ASP A 129 -8.70 1.31 5.44
C ASP A 129 -9.58 0.14 4.99
N PRO A 130 -10.08 -0.70 5.91
CA PRO A 130 -10.90 -1.86 5.58
C PRO A 130 -12.24 -1.52 4.94
N GLN A 131 -12.69 -0.25 4.99
CA GLN A 131 -13.92 0.22 4.35
C GLN A 131 -15.11 -0.73 4.61
N MET A 132 -15.34 -1.07 5.89
CA MET A 132 -16.28 -2.12 6.32
C MET A 132 -17.69 -1.93 5.76
N LYS A 133 -18.13 -0.68 5.59
CA LYS A 133 -19.47 -0.31 5.09
C LYS A 133 -19.54 -0.07 3.57
N ASN A 134 -18.41 -0.05 2.87
CA ASN A 134 -18.38 0.29 1.45
C ASN A 134 -17.43 -0.63 0.67
N PRO A 135 -17.94 -1.77 0.16
CA PRO A 135 -17.14 -2.75 -0.57
C PRO A 135 -16.34 -2.15 -1.73
N ARG A 136 -16.95 -1.26 -2.51
CA ARG A 136 -16.31 -0.63 -3.68
C ARG A 136 -15.08 0.23 -3.35
N LYS A 137 -14.92 0.62 -2.08
CA LYS A 137 -13.76 1.42 -1.63
C LYS A 137 -12.63 0.58 -1.04
N ARG A 138 -12.82 -0.73 -0.86
CA ARG A 138 -11.75 -1.64 -0.41
C ARG A 138 -10.74 -1.83 -1.52
N LEU A 139 -9.47 -1.59 -1.25
CA LEU A 139 -8.41 -1.71 -2.28
C LEU A 139 -8.21 -3.15 -2.78
N SER A 140 -8.66 -4.17 -2.03
CA SER A 140 -8.68 -5.57 -2.46
C SER A 140 -10.03 -6.04 -3.05
N SER A 141 -11.00 -5.13 -3.29
CA SER A 141 -12.29 -5.48 -3.91
C SER A 141 -12.15 -5.84 -5.38
N THR A 142 -13.13 -6.57 -5.90
CA THR A 142 -13.19 -6.90 -7.32
C THR A 142 -13.23 -5.65 -8.20
N TYR A 143 -13.84 -4.55 -7.73
CA TYR A 143 -13.82 -3.25 -8.39
C TYR A 143 -12.39 -2.75 -8.63
N PHE A 144 -11.53 -2.82 -7.61
CA PHE A 144 -10.13 -2.41 -7.74
C PHE A 144 -9.28 -3.45 -8.46
N LEU A 145 -9.51 -4.75 -8.25
CA LEU A 145 -8.81 -5.81 -8.97
C LEU A 145 -9.04 -5.70 -10.49
N GLN A 146 -10.28 -5.41 -10.94
CA GLN A 146 -10.57 -5.13 -12.36
C GLN A 146 -9.78 -3.93 -12.88
N ARG A 147 -9.59 -2.89 -12.05
CA ARG A 147 -8.81 -1.71 -12.41
C ARG A 147 -7.31 -2.04 -12.50
N TYR A 148 -6.79 -2.83 -11.57
CA TYR A 148 -5.38 -3.25 -11.57
C TYR A 148 -5.02 -4.07 -12.80
N ARG A 149 -5.90 -4.90 -13.31
CA ARG A 149 -5.72 -5.66 -14.56
C ARG A 149 -5.36 -4.81 -15.77
N ARG A 150 -5.68 -3.51 -15.73
CA ARG A 150 -5.41 -2.59 -16.85
C ARG A 150 -3.93 -2.23 -16.99
N PHE A 151 -3.15 -2.39 -15.93
CA PHE A 151 -1.75 -1.96 -15.90
C PHE A 151 -0.81 -2.96 -15.21
N LEU A 152 -1.35 -3.88 -14.42
CA LEU A 152 -0.58 -4.94 -13.81
C LEU A 152 -0.24 -6.00 -14.86
N GLN A 153 0.96 -6.54 -14.82
CA GLN A 153 1.35 -7.68 -15.63
C GLN A 153 0.40 -8.87 -15.39
N ASP A 154 0.20 -9.70 -16.41
CA ASP A 154 -0.61 -10.89 -16.26
C ASP A 154 -0.05 -11.81 -15.17
N GLY A 155 -0.89 -12.21 -14.23
CA GLY A 155 -0.46 -12.96 -13.06
C GLY A 155 0.43 -12.20 -12.07
N GLY A 156 0.48 -10.86 -12.17
CA GLY A 156 1.21 -10.01 -11.23
C GLY A 156 0.73 -10.19 -9.79
N LEU A 157 1.59 -9.89 -8.82
CA LEU A 157 1.35 -10.16 -7.41
C LEU A 157 0.57 -9.01 -6.73
N ILE A 158 -0.41 -9.39 -5.92
CA ILE A 158 -1.10 -8.51 -4.98
C ILE A 158 -0.74 -8.98 -3.56
N HIS A 159 -0.29 -8.03 -2.74
CA HIS A 159 0.07 -8.25 -1.35
C HIS A 159 -0.88 -7.44 -0.47
N LEU A 160 -1.52 -8.09 0.49
CA LEU A 160 -2.25 -7.44 1.57
C LEU A 160 -1.53 -7.71 2.88
N LYS A 161 -1.13 -6.64 3.59
CA LYS A 161 -0.62 -6.69 4.96
C LYS A 161 -1.51 -5.82 5.84
N THR A 162 -2.13 -6.39 6.87
CA THR A 162 -3.17 -5.69 7.63
C THR A 162 -3.29 -6.17 9.09
N ASP A 163 -3.66 -5.25 9.98
CA ASP A 163 -4.14 -5.52 11.32
C ASP A 163 -5.60 -5.98 11.35
N SER A 164 -6.39 -5.66 10.31
CA SER A 164 -7.83 -5.86 10.23
C SER A 164 -8.22 -7.31 9.98
N ASN A 165 -8.92 -7.94 10.94
CA ASN A 165 -9.54 -9.26 10.75
C ASN A 165 -10.57 -9.23 9.62
N PHE A 166 -11.37 -8.15 9.58
CA PHE A 166 -12.38 -7.96 8.56
C PHE A 166 -11.77 -7.93 7.16
N LEU A 167 -10.75 -7.10 6.92
CA LEU A 167 -10.15 -6.95 5.60
C LEU A 167 -9.39 -8.21 5.16
N PHE A 168 -8.72 -8.88 6.09
CA PHE A 168 -8.06 -10.16 5.86
C PHE A 168 -9.07 -11.24 5.42
N THR A 169 -10.13 -11.42 6.19
CA THR A 169 -11.21 -12.40 5.91
C THR A 169 -11.88 -12.08 4.58
N TYR A 170 -12.24 -10.82 4.35
CA TYR A 170 -12.82 -10.37 3.08
C TYR A 170 -11.92 -10.70 1.89
N THR A 171 -10.64 -10.34 1.97
CA THR A 171 -9.69 -10.59 0.86
C THR A 171 -9.49 -12.08 0.62
N THR A 172 -9.45 -12.88 1.68
CA THR A 172 -9.40 -14.34 1.58
C THR A 172 -10.62 -14.90 0.81
N TYR A 173 -11.82 -14.42 1.14
CA TYR A 173 -13.04 -14.81 0.40
C TYR A 173 -13.00 -14.34 -1.06
N VAL A 174 -12.53 -13.13 -1.36
CA VAL A 174 -12.36 -12.66 -2.75
C VAL A 174 -11.44 -13.61 -3.52
N VAL A 175 -10.30 -13.99 -2.93
CA VAL A 175 -9.34 -14.91 -3.56
C VAL A 175 -9.95 -16.28 -3.81
N GLN A 176 -10.61 -16.87 -2.80
CA GLN A 176 -11.22 -18.19 -2.88
C GLN A 176 -12.39 -18.23 -3.85
N HIS A 177 -13.32 -17.28 -3.74
CA HIS A 177 -14.53 -17.21 -4.57
C HIS A 177 -14.21 -17.05 -6.07
N ASN A 178 -13.13 -16.33 -6.38
CA ASN A 178 -12.69 -16.10 -7.75
C ASN A 178 -11.57 -17.05 -8.20
N HIS A 179 -11.24 -18.09 -7.41
CA HIS A 179 -10.19 -19.07 -7.71
C HIS A 179 -8.85 -18.43 -8.10
N LEU A 180 -8.51 -17.29 -7.48
CA LEU A 180 -7.25 -16.62 -7.74
C LEU A 180 -6.10 -17.44 -7.14
N PRO A 181 -4.96 -17.58 -7.84
CA PRO A 181 -3.84 -18.36 -7.34
C PRO A 181 -3.25 -17.76 -6.05
N LEU A 182 -3.54 -18.41 -4.92
CA LEU A 182 -3.01 -18.04 -3.61
C LEU A 182 -1.54 -18.44 -3.52
N VAL A 183 -0.68 -17.51 -3.08
CA VAL A 183 0.78 -17.72 -2.95
C VAL A 183 1.18 -17.85 -1.48
N ALA A 184 0.64 -16.98 -0.61
CA ALA A 184 0.88 -17.03 0.82
C ALA A 184 -0.34 -16.50 1.60
N HIS A 185 -0.57 -17.06 2.78
CA HIS A 185 -1.69 -16.70 3.64
C HIS A 185 -1.34 -17.01 5.10
N THR A 186 -1.45 -16.03 5.98
CA THR A 186 -1.30 -16.20 7.42
C THR A 186 -2.10 -15.16 8.18
N ASP A 187 -2.72 -15.57 9.26
CA ASP A 187 -3.42 -14.69 10.22
C ASP A 187 -2.49 -14.14 11.30
N ASP A 188 -1.23 -14.61 11.34
CA ASP A 188 -0.19 -14.12 12.23
C ASP A 188 1.19 -14.15 11.54
N LEU A 189 1.59 -13.00 11.01
CA LEU A 189 2.84 -12.87 10.26
C LEU A 189 4.09 -13.04 11.15
N TYR A 190 3.99 -12.76 12.44
CA TYR A 190 5.10 -12.75 13.39
C TYR A 190 5.01 -13.87 14.44
N GLY A 191 3.88 -14.56 14.53
CA GLY A 191 3.60 -15.53 15.60
C GLY A 191 4.14 -16.94 15.38
N ALA A 192 4.74 -17.22 14.22
CA ALA A 192 5.35 -18.51 13.95
C ALA A 192 6.68 -18.66 14.73
N THR A 193 6.60 -18.99 16.01
CA THR A 193 7.75 -19.36 16.83
C THR A 193 7.75 -20.86 17.10
N VAL A 194 8.93 -21.49 17.13
CA VAL A 194 9.09 -22.84 17.69
C VAL A 194 9.00 -22.79 19.22
N PRO A 195 8.78 -23.95 19.93
CA PRO A 195 8.62 -23.99 21.39
C PRO A 195 9.74 -23.35 22.20
N ASP A 196 10.92 -23.17 21.63
CA ASP A 196 12.07 -22.49 22.24
C ASP A 196 12.09 -20.96 22.05
N GLY A 197 11.04 -20.41 21.40
CA GLY A 197 10.92 -18.97 21.10
C GLY A 197 11.71 -18.49 19.90
N SER A 198 12.44 -19.36 19.21
CA SER A 198 13.11 -18.98 17.96
C SER A 198 12.11 -18.86 16.81
N PRO A 199 12.28 -17.90 15.90
CA PRO A 199 11.41 -17.78 14.74
C PRO A 199 11.53 -19.07 13.90
N VAL A 200 10.40 -19.68 13.57
CA VAL A 200 10.36 -20.66 12.47
C VAL A 200 10.84 -19.92 11.24
N GLY A 201 11.79 -20.50 10.51
CA GLY A 201 12.22 -19.90 9.24
C GLY A 201 11.00 -19.60 8.38
N LEU A 202 10.64 -18.32 8.26
CA LEU A 202 9.50 -17.89 7.48
C LEU A 202 9.69 -18.35 6.04
N PRO A 203 8.68 -18.94 5.39
CA PRO A 203 8.72 -19.13 3.95
C PRO A 203 9.15 -17.85 3.26
N ALA A 204 9.97 -17.96 2.22
CA ALA A 204 10.52 -16.78 1.51
C ALA A 204 9.44 -15.75 1.13
N GLN A 205 8.21 -16.21 0.86
CA GLN A 205 7.06 -15.38 0.54
C GLN A 205 6.59 -14.51 1.71
N LEU A 206 6.83 -14.92 2.95
CA LEU A 206 6.48 -14.17 4.16
C LEU A 206 7.64 -13.31 4.65
N ALA A 207 8.88 -13.72 4.38
CA ALA A 207 10.08 -13.05 4.88
C ALA A 207 10.15 -11.58 4.45
N GLU A 208 9.86 -11.26 3.18
CA GLU A 208 9.83 -9.89 2.66
C GLU A 208 8.78 -9.04 3.39
N ALA A 209 7.58 -9.60 3.61
CA ALA A 209 6.51 -8.90 4.32
C ALA A 209 6.84 -8.67 5.80
N ALA A 210 7.52 -9.61 6.44
CA ALA A 210 7.91 -9.55 7.85
C ALA A 210 9.14 -8.65 8.10
N ALA A 211 10.00 -8.47 7.09
CA ALA A 211 11.25 -7.71 7.22
C ALA A 211 11.05 -6.22 7.50
N ILE A 212 9.90 -5.66 7.12
CA ILE A 212 9.60 -4.23 7.26
C ILE A 212 8.44 -4.05 8.23
N GLN A 213 8.70 -3.36 9.33
CA GLN A 213 7.69 -2.94 10.29
C GLN A 213 7.54 -1.42 10.26
N THR A 214 6.32 -0.95 9.95
CA THR A 214 6.00 0.48 10.01
C THR A 214 5.68 0.91 11.44
N TYR A 215 5.75 2.22 11.68
CA TYR A 215 5.34 2.79 12.97
C TYR A 215 3.90 2.40 13.36
N TYR A 216 2.97 2.39 12.39
CA TYR A 216 1.58 1.98 12.66
C TYR A 216 1.47 0.49 12.99
N GLU A 217 2.26 -0.33 12.33
CA GLU A 217 2.30 -1.76 12.58
C GLU A 217 2.78 -2.06 14.01
N GLN A 218 3.87 -1.43 14.43
CA GLN A 218 4.37 -1.58 15.80
C GLN A 218 3.31 -1.20 16.83
N MET A 219 2.56 -0.12 16.59
CA MET A 219 1.44 0.27 17.47
C MET A 219 0.37 -0.81 17.61
N TRP A 220 0.12 -1.62 16.59
CA TRP A 220 -0.86 -2.72 16.64
C TRP A 220 -0.28 -3.93 17.35
N LEU A 221 0.97 -4.28 17.07
CA LEU A 221 1.69 -5.34 17.78
C LEU A 221 1.79 -5.07 19.28
N ASP A 222 2.11 -3.85 19.69
CA ASP A 222 2.16 -3.42 21.10
C ASP A 222 0.80 -3.54 21.83
N ARG A 223 -0.29 -3.67 21.07
CA ARG A 223 -1.65 -3.90 21.59
C ARG A 223 -2.08 -5.35 21.56
N GLY A 224 -1.18 -6.24 21.17
CA GLY A 224 -1.44 -7.68 21.06
C GLY A 224 -2.29 -8.06 19.84
N LEU A 225 -2.33 -7.22 18.79
CA LEU A 225 -3.00 -7.55 17.55
C LEU A 225 -2.04 -8.23 16.59
N ASN A 226 -2.43 -9.39 16.07
CA ASN A 226 -1.66 -10.08 15.04
C ASN A 226 -1.74 -9.33 13.71
N ILE A 227 -0.63 -9.30 13.01
CA ILE A 227 -0.57 -8.79 11.64
C ILE A 227 -0.80 -9.95 10.68
N LYS A 228 -1.75 -9.76 9.78
CA LYS A 228 -2.20 -10.75 8.80
C LYS A 228 -1.63 -10.43 7.44
N TYR A 229 -1.45 -11.48 6.64
CA TYR A 229 -0.90 -11.33 5.30
C TYR A 229 -1.56 -12.28 4.31
N VAL A 230 -1.89 -11.75 3.13
CA VAL A 230 -2.38 -12.51 1.97
C VAL A 230 -1.59 -12.08 0.75
N GLN A 231 -1.06 -13.05 0.01
CA GLN A 231 -0.41 -12.84 -1.28
C GLN A 231 -1.04 -13.74 -2.33
N PHE A 232 -1.45 -13.15 -3.45
CA PHE A 232 -2.08 -13.89 -4.53
C PHE A 232 -1.69 -13.30 -5.89
N ARG A 233 -1.88 -14.08 -6.95
CA ARG A 233 -1.70 -13.61 -8.32
C ARG A 233 -3.03 -13.13 -8.89
N LEU A 234 -2.96 -12.09 -9.70
CA LEU A 234 -4.12 -11.54 -10.40
C LEU A 234 -4.00 -11.84 -11.91
N PRO A 235 -4.60 -12.93 -12.43
CA PRO A 235 -4.70 -13.18 -13.85
C PRO A 235 -5.47 -12.07 -14.56
N ARG A 236 -5.07 -11.72 -15.77
CA ARG A 236 -5.74 -10.70 -16.58
C ARG A 236 -7.15 -11.11 -16.96
N GLU A 237 -7.33 -12.37 -17.30
CA GLU A 237 -8.58 -12.95 -17.79
C GLU A 237 -9.44 -13.51 -16.64
N GLY A 238 -10.68 -13.81 -16.96
CA GLY A 238 -11.68 -14.37 -16.05
C GLY A 238 -12.57 -13.31 -15.41
N SER A 239 -13.83 -13.68 -15.13
CA SER A 239 -14.77 -12.83 -14.41
C SER A 239 -14.38 -12.73 -12.93
N LEU A 240 -14.56 -11.55 -12.33
CA LEU A 240 -14.42 -11.35 -10.88
C LEU A 240 -15.80 -11.03 -10.29
N GLN A 241 -16.16 -11.75 -9.25
CA GLN A 241 -17.41 -11.59 -8.53
C GLN A 241 -17.14 -11.28 -7.06
N GLU A 242 -17.90 -10.33 -6.50
CA GLU A 242 -17.86 -10.04 -5.06
C GLU A 242 -18.39 -11.26 -4.29
N PRO A 243 -17.73 -11.68 -3.20
CA PRO A 243 -18.26 -12.73 -2.34
C PRO A 243 -19.49 -12.19 -1.59
N ASP A 244 -20.57 -12.97 -1.62
CA ASP A 244 -21.77 -12.71 -0.82
C ASP A 244 -21.65 -13.41 0.54
N VAL A 245 -20.92 -12.76 1.46
CA VAL A 245 -20.63 -13.31 2.79
C VAL A 245 -20.78 -12.23 3.85
N GLU A 246 -21.32 -12.61 5.00
CA GLU A 246 -21.34 -11.77 6.19
C GLU A 246 -20.01 -11.94 6.94
N ILE A 247 -19.36 -10.83 7.29
CA ILE A 247 -18.06 -10.80 7.97
C ILE A 247 -18.19 -9.92 9.20
N GLU A 248 -17.73 -10.43 10.33
CA GLU A 248 -17.67 -9.69 11.59
C GLU A 248 -16.83 -8.40 11.43
N LEU A 249 -17.35 -7.29 11.96
CA LEU A 249 -16.70 -5.99 11.86
C LEU A 249 -15.59 -5.84 12.92
N ASP A 250 -14.55 -5.10 12.57
CA ASP A 250 -13.47 -4.78 13.51
C ASP A 250 -13.92 -3.76 14.56
N ASP A 251 -14.07 -4.14 15.81
CA ASP A 251 -14.52 -3.26 16.90
C ASP A 251 -13.47 -2.25 17.34
N TYR A 252 -12.18 -2.64 17.39
CA TYR A 252 -11.09 -1.81 17.92
C TYR A 252 -10.81 -0.54 17.10
N ARG A 253 -11.16 -0.50 15.81
CA ARG A 253 -11.02 0.69 14.95
C ARG A 253 -12.08 1.76 15.28
N SER A 254 -13.23 1.36 15.78
CA SER A 254 -14.30 2.25 16.23
C SER A 254 -13.93 2.96 17.53
N TYR A 255 -13.24 2.30 18.44
CA TYR A 255 -12.86 2.80 19.76
C TYR A 255 -11.93 4.03 19.71
N HIS A 256 -11.10 4.17 18.68
CA HIS A 256 -10.19 5.30 18.53
C HIS A 256 -10.82 6.58 17.98
N ARG A 257 -11.91 6.47 17.22
CA ARG A 257 -12.65 7.66 16.76
C ARG A 257 -13.31 8.38 17.93
N THR A 258 -13.85 7.63 18.88
CA THR A 258 -14.52 8.18 20.08
C THR A 258 -13.52 8.86 21.03
N LYS A 259 -12.32 8.30 21.24
CA LYS A 259 -11.28 8.89 22.10
C LYS A 259 -10.70 10.20 21.54
N ARG A 260 -10.56 10.34 20.22
CA ARG A 260 -10.08 11.59 19.60
C ARG A 260 -11.09 12.73 19.69
N SER A 261 -12.38 12.44 19.65
CA SER A 261 -13.43 13.44 19.79
C SER A 261 -13.60 13.90 21.25
N SER A 262 -13.34 13.03 22.24
CA SER A 262 -13.41 13.39 23.65
C SER A 262 -12.22 14.21 24.18
N LEU A 263 -11.05 14.12 23.50
CA LEU A 263 -9.88 14.95 23.85
C LEU A 263 -9.90 16.36 23.25
N SER A 264 -10.82 16.64 22.32
CA SER A 264 -10.98 17.98 21.70
C SER A 264 -12.02 18.86 22.40
N THR A 265 -12.68 18.38 23.46
CA THR A 265 -13.73 19.12 24.18
C THR A 265 -13.34 19.57 25.60
N SER A 266 -12.07 19.42 25.98
CA SER A 266 -11.53 20.02 27.21
C SER A 266 -10.59 21.18 26.87
N LYS A 267 -11.19 22.33 26.55
CA LYS A 267 -10.62 23.68 26.74
C LYS A 267 -11.73 24.61 27.23
#